data_f057b18531604cde018dc8a3652cd3dd
#
_entry.id   f057b18531604cde018dc8a3652cd3dd
#
_cell.length_a   1.000
_cell.length_b   1.000
_cell.length_c   1.000
_cell.angle_alpha   90.00
_cell.angle_beta   90.00
_cell.angle_gamma   90.00
#
_symmetry.space_group_name_H-M   'P 1'
#
loop_
_entity.id
_entity.type
_entity.pdbx_description
1 polymer ?
#
loop_
_entity_poly.entity_id
_entity_poly.type
_entity_poly.pdbx_seq_one_letter_code
_entity_poly.pdbx_strand_id
1 'polypeptide(L)'
;MSEIIQQQDTRREFIDTLNELAKTDDKIIVLIPDVGFNYLSDPNLNFPVYNLGVTEQSSTMIAVGLALSGFKVYLYSMIPFVLFRNYEMVRNGIVHHHANVKLLGVKGSSGYHFLGFSHNMTDNQEDIRTCANLKLDCFIPQSNEEVRQVILNTYQSEKAAYVRL
;
A
#
# COMPACT_ATOMS: atom_id res chain seq x y z
N MET A 1 35.68 -13.79 -0.17
CA MET A 1 34.84 -12.77 0.45
C MET A 1 33.42 -12.98 -0.11
N SER A 2 32.53 -13.55 0.69
CA SER A 2 31.14 -13.74 0.29
C SER A 2 30.47 -12.38 0.30
N GLU A 3 30.10 -11.87 -0.86
CA GLU A 3 29.15 -10.76 -0.97
C GLU A 3 27.88 -11.18 -0.23
N ILE A 4 27.60 -10.52 0.87
CA ILE A 4 26.32 -10.61 1.54
C ILE A 4 25.35 -9.95 0.55
N ILE A 5 24.63 -10.77 -0.23
CA ILE A 5 23.49 -10.31 -1.02
C ILE A 5 22.49 -9.77 0.01
N GLN A 6 22.45 -8.46 0.14
CA GLN A 6 21.50 -7.79 0.99
C GLN A 6 20.12 -8.13 0.43
N GLN A 7 19.39 -8.97 1.15
CA GLN A 7 18.08 -9.43 0.72
C GLN A 7 17.20 -8.20 0.54
N GLN A 8 16.73 -7.96 -0.68
CA GLN A 8 15.86 -6.83 -0.99
C GLN A 8 14.55 -6.97 -0.21
N ASP A 9 14.25 -6.00 0.62
CA ASP A 9 12.99 -5.90 1.35
C ASP A 9 12.22 -4.65 0.89
N THR A 10 11.39 -4.84 -0.12
CA THR A 10 10.59 -3.78 -0.73
C THR A 10 9.66 -3.07 0.26
N ARG A 11 9.20 -3.79 1.29
CA ARG A 11 8.33 -3.22 2.34
C ARG A 11 9.13 -2.30 3.26
N ARG A 12 10.35 -2.68 3.59
CA ARG A 12 11.24 -1.83 4.39
C ARG A 12 11.59 -0.55 3.64
N GLU A 13 11.97 -0.67 2.36
CA GLU A 13 12.27 0.48 1.52
C GLU A 13 11.09 1.46 1.39
N PHE A 14 9.87 0.93 1.24
CA PHE A 14 8.66 1.76 1.25
C PHE A 14 8.59 2.60 2.54
N ILE A 15 8.74 1.96 3.70
CA ILE A 15 8.60 2.62 5.00
C ILE A 15 9.72 3.64 5.21
N ASP A 16 10.95 3.30 4.89
CA ASP A 16 12.10 4.18 5.05
C ASP A 16 11.97 5.42 4.15
N THR A 17 11.54 5.22 2.89
CA THR A 17 11.28 6.33 1.95
C THR A 17 10.15 7.23 2.46
N LEU A 18 9.05 6.64 2.92
CA LEU A 18 7.92 7.41 3.44
C LEU A 18 8.29 8.17 4.72
N ASN A 19 9.11 7.55 5.57
CA ASN A 19 9.59 8.15 6.81
C ASN A 19 10.52 9.36 6.56
N GLU A 20 11.30 9.34 5.47
CA GLU A 20 12.08 10.49 5.04
C GLU A 20 11.17 11.65 4.60
N LEU A 21 10.16 11.39 3.79
CA LEU A 21 9.20 12.39 3.32
C LEU A 21 8.42 13.03 4.48
N ALA A 22 8.02 12.22 5.45
CA ALA A 22 7.24 12.66 6.60
C ALA A 22 8.01 13.57 7.57
N LYS A 23 9.34 13.70 7.45
CA LYS A 23 10.11 14.69 8.23
C LYS A 23 9.72 16.14 7.91
N THR A 24 9.17 16.37 6.73
CA THR A 24 8.81 17.71 6.24
C THR A 24 7.34 17.84 5.82
N ASP A 25 6.57 16.75 5.90
CA ASP A 25 5.15 16.75 5.54
C ASP A 25 4.31 16.01 6.61
N ASP A 26 3.57 16.76 7.39
CA ASP A 26 2.68 16.28 8.45
C ASP A 26 1.32 15.76 7.94
N LYS A 27 1.11 15.77 6.62
CA LYS A 27 -0.12 15.27 5.99
C LYS A 27 -0.08 13.80 5.62
N ILE A 28 1.04 13.13 5.83
CA ILE A 28 1.18 11.70 5.55
C ILE A 28 0.52 10.89 6.65
N ILE A 29 -0.37 9.95 6.25
CA ILE A 29 -1.05 9.02 7.16
C ILE A 29 -1.00 7.61 6.57
N VAL A 30 -0.69 6.62 7.41
CA VAL A 30 -0.76 5.20 7.06
C VAL A 30 -1.90 4.53 7.80
N LEU A 31 -2.76 3.83 7.07
CA LEU A 31 -3.84 3.01 7.60
C LEU A 31 -3.52 1.54 7.37
N ILE A 32 -3.72 0.71 8.39
CA ILE A 32 -3.54 -0.74 8.32
C ILE A 32 -4.78 -1.46 8.84
N PRO A 33 -5.36 -2.38 8.07
CA PRO A 33 -6.42 -3.27 8.57
C PRO A 33 -5.80 -4.55 9.15
N ASP A 34 -5.28 -4.45 10.36
CA ASP A 34 -4.72 -5.55 11.16
C ASP A 34 -3.57 -6.34 10.49
N VAL A 35 -2.66 -5.63 9.79
CA VAL A 35 -1.51 -6.20 9.08
C VAL A 35 -0.29 -5.27 9.13
N GLY A 36 0.91 -5.80 8.92
CA GLY A 36 2.12 -4.97 8.78
C GLY A 36 2.83 -4.64 10.09
N PHE A 37 2.50 -5.31 11.19
CA PHE A 37 3.05 -5.03 12.53
C PHE A 37 4.58 -5.04 12.61
N ASN A 38 5.25 -5.94 11.88
CA ASN A 38 6.71 -6.06 11.92
C ASN A 38 7.44 -4.80 11.42
N TYR A 39 6.77 -3.94 10.68
CA TYR A 39 7.35 -2.75 10.06
C TYR A 39 6.73 -1.45 10.57
N LEU A 40 5.42 -1.47 10.79
CA LEU A 40 4.62 -0.28 11.06
C LEU A 40 4.30 -0.06 12.56
N SER A 41 4.91 -0.84 13.45
CA SER A 41 4.83 -0.66 14.90
C SER A 41 6.05 0.06 15.49
N ASP A 42 6.98 0.56 14.65
CA ASP A 42 8.13 1.32 15.11
C ASP A 42 7.68 2.68 15.67
N PRO A 43 7.97 2.99 16.94
CA PRO A 43 7.58 4.27 17.54
C PRO A 43 8.35 5.49 16.99
N ASN A 44 9.40 5.27 16.20
CA ASN A 44 10.22 6.34 15.63
C ASN A 44 9.78 6.75 14.22
N LEU A 45 8.63 6.29 13.74
CA LEU A 45 8.08 6.75 12.47
C LEU A 45 7.64 8.22 12.56
N ASN A 46 7.98 9.00 11.54
CA ASN A 46 7.61 10.42 11.45
C ASN A 46 6.17 10.64 10.94
N PHE A 47 5.42 9.58 10.75
CA PHE A 47 4.02 9.63 10.34
C PHE A 47 3.15 8.75 11.25
N PRO A 48 1.89 9.11 11.47
CA PRO A 48 0.96 8.31 12.24
C PRO A 48 0.54 7.04 11.48
N VAL A 49 0.47 5.93 12.22
CA VAL A 49 -0.07 4.66 11.73
C VAL A 49 -1.31 4.31 12.55
N TYR A 50 -2.43 4.11 11.88
CA TYR A 50 -3.70 3.72 12.53
C TYR A 50 -4.06 2.30 12.13
N ASN A 51 -4.09 1.40 13.12
CA ASN A 51 -4.66 0.07 12.95
C ASN A 51 -6.17 0.12 13.15
N LEU A 52 -6.92 -0.18 12.10
CA LEU A 52 -8.38 -0.12 12.08
C LEU A 52 -9.04 -1.50 12.26
N GLY A 53 -8.24 -2.53 12.62
CA GLY A 53 -8.72 -3.91 12.69
C GLY A 53 -9.02 -4.49 11.31
N VAL A 54 -9.59 -5.70 11.26
CA VAL A 54 -9.94 -6.40 10.01
C VAL A 54 -11.19 -5.76 9.38
N THR A 55 -11.05 -4.54 8.87
CA THR A 55 -12.14 -3.71 8.36
C THR A 55 -11.77 -3.03 7.03
N GLU A 56 -11.25 -3.77 6.06
CA GLU A 56 -10.62 -3.21 4.87
C GLU A 56 -11.54 -2.29 4.08
N GLN A 57 -12.82 -2.64 3.96
CA GLN A 57 -13.81 -1.80 3.25
C GLN A 57 -14.05 -0.47 3.96
N SER A 58 -14.25 -0.51 5.29
CA SER A 58 -14.40 0.71 6.10
C SER A 58 -13.11 1.52 6.12
N SER A 59 -11.94 0.86 6.23
CA SER A 59 -10.62 1.50 6.16
C SER A 59 -10.42 2.25 4.85
N THR A 60 -10.88 1.67 3.73
CA THR A 60 -10.82 2.33 2.42
C THR A 60 -11.69 3.59 2.39
N MET A 61 -12.89 3.56 2.95
CA MET A 61 -13.76 4.75 2.99
C MET A 61 -13.25 5.83 3.96
N ILE A 62 -12.62 5.43 5.07
CA ILE A 62 -11.89 6.35 5.95
C ILE A 62 -10.72 7.00 5.20
N ALA A 63 -9.94 6.20 4.44
CA ALA A 63 -8.86 6.71 3.60
C ALA A 63 -9.35 7.75 2.59
N VAL A 64 -10.50 7.51 1.96
CA VAL A 64 -11.14 8.46 1.03
C VAL A 64 -11.48 9.77 1.75
N GLY A 65 -12.14 9.71 2.90
CA GLY A 65 -12.50 10.90 3.67
C GLY A 65 -11.28 11.73 4.09
N LEU A 66 -10.22 11.07 4.56
CA LEU A 66 -8.96 11.73 4.90
C LEU A 66 -8.28 12.36 3.67
N ALA A 67 -8.24 11.64 2.55
CA ALA A 67 -7.65 12.16 1.31
C ALA A 67 -8.40 13.39 0.79
N LEU A 68 -9.73 13.38 0.81
CA LEU A 68 -10.55 14.53 0.45
C LEU A 68 -10.41 15.71 1.43
N SER A 69 -9.94 15.44 2.65
CA SER A 69 -9.59 16.45 3.65
C SER A 69 -8.14 16.98 3.54
N GLY A 70 -7.42 16.58 2.48
CA GLY A 70 -6.09 17.06 2.16
C GLY A 70 -4.94 16.26 2.75
N PHE A 71 -5.19 15.06 3.27
CA PHE A 71 -4.13 14.15 3.71
C PHE A 71 -3.62 13.28 2.54
N LYS A 72 -2.35 12.87 2.63
CA LYS A 72 -1.74 11.87 1.75
C LYS A 72 -1.84 10.51 2.41
N VAL A 73 -2.79 9.71 1.98
CA VAL A 73 -3.16 8.48 2.67
C VAL A 73 -2.56 7.25 1.98
N TYR A 74 -1.91 6.42 2.77
CA TYR A 74 -1.37 5.13 2.37
C TYR A 74 -2.13 4.02 3.10
N LEU A 75 -2.86 3.19 2.35
CA LEU A 75 -3.58 2.04 2.87
C LEU A 75 -2.78 0.78 2.57
N TYR A 76 -2.22 0.16 3.61
CA TYR A 76 -1.31 -0.97 3.50
C TYR A 76 -1.99 -2.25 3.95
N SER A 77 -2.10 -3.25 3.06
CA SER A 77 -2.61 -4.59 3.38
C SER A 77 -2.12 -5.64 2.39
N MET A 78 -2.49 -6.90 2.61
CA MET A 78 -2.29 -7.96 1.61
C MET A 78 -3.10 -7.68 0.35
N ILE A 79 -2.56 -8.05 -0.81
CA ILE A 79 -3.19 -7.78 -2.12
C ILE A 79 -4.67 -8.20 -2.18
N PRO A 80 -5.06 -9.43 -1.78
CA PRO A 80 -6.47 -9.83 -1.83
C PRO A 80 -7.38 -8.94 -1.00
N PHE A 81 -6.87 -8.37 0.08
CA PHE A 81 -7.66 -7.58 1.02
C PHE A 81 -7.71 -6.10 0.66
N VAL A 82 -6.57 -5.53 0.23
CA VAL A 82 -6.54 -4.11 -0.16
C VAL A 82 -7.21 -3.85 -1.51
N LEU A 83 -7.27 -4.85 -2.39
CA LEU A 83 -7.73 -4.67 -3.76
C LEU A 83 -9.00 -5.46 -4.09
N PHE A 84 -8.99 -6.81 -3.92
CA PHE A 84 -10.11 -7.64 -4.40
C PHE A 84 -11.32 -7.54 -3.46
N ARG A 85 -11.12 -7.68 -2.14
CA ARG A 85 -12.17 -7.48 -1.13
C ARG A 85 -12.74 -6.07 -1.18
N ASN A 86 -11.93 -5.11 -1.56
CA ASN A 86 -12.24 -3.68 -1.60
C ASN A 86 -12.67 -3.16 -2.97
N TYR A 87 -12.85 -4.02 -3.96
CA TYR A 87 -13.08 -3.59 -5.35
C TYR A 87 -14.12 -2.48 -5.48
N GLU A 88 -15.26 -2.65 -4.83
CA GLU A 88 -16.35 -1.66 -4.86
C GLU A 88 -15.93 -0.34 -4.19
N MET A 89 -15.29 -0.40 -3.03
CA MET A 89 -14.85 0.79 -2.29
C MET A 89 -13.75 1.54 -3.05
N VAL A 90 -12.83 0.82 -3.68
CA VAL A 90 -11.79 1.42 -4.54
C VAL A 90 -12.44 2.09 -5.75
N ARG A 91 -13.36 1.41 -6.44
CA ARG A 91 -14.05 1.95 -7.62
C ARG A 91 -14.85 3.20 -7.29
N ASN A 92 -15.74 3.10 -6.30
CA ASN A 92 -16.73 4.14 -5.99
C ASN A 92 -16.14 5.24 -5.10
N GLY A 93 -15.28 4.87 -4.15
CA GLY A 93 -14.66 5.81 -3.21
C GLY A 93 -13.40 6.47 -3.79
N ILE A 94 -12.39 5.67 -4.14
CA ILE A 94 -11.08 6.21 -4.53
C ILE A 94 -11.12 6.74 -5.96
N VAL A 95 -11.45 5.88 -6.92
CA VAL A 95 -11.35 6.22 -8.35
C VAL A 95 -12.38 7.26 -8.75
N HIS A 96 -13.65 7.05 -8.39
CA HIS A 96 -14.74 7.97 -8.77
C HIS A 96 -14.58 9.37 -8.18
N HIS A 97 -14.11 9.47 -6.93
CA HIS A 97 -13.90 10.76 -6.26
C HIS A 97 -12.49 11.34 -6.48
N HIS A 98 -11.64 10.68 -7.26
CA HIS A 98 -10.24 11.08 -7.48
C HIS A 98 -9.47 11.28 -6.15
N ALA A 99 -9.78 10.47 -5.13
CA ALA A 99 -9.17 10.58 -3.82
C ALA A 99 -7.70 10.16 -3.86
N ASN A 100 -6.81 11.01 -3.33
CA ASN A 100 -5.36 10.76 -3.29
C ASN A 100 -4.99 9.67 -2.27
N VAL A 101 -5.35 8.44 -2.55
CA VAL A 101 -5.05 7.27 -1.73
C VAL A 101 -4.07 6.36 -2.47
N LYS A 102 -2.97 5.98 -1.81
CA LYS A 102 -2.03 4.97 -2.30
C LYS A 102 -2.36 3.63 -1.66
N LEU A 103 -2.75 2.67 -2.48
CA LEU A 103 -3.02 1.29 -2.05
C LEU A 103 -1.72 0.49 -2.12
N LEU A 104 -1.21 0.03 -0.98
CA LEU A 104 0.01 -0.76 -0.86
C LEU A 104 -0.37 -2.22 -0.71
N GLY A 105 -0.17 -3.01 -1.76
CA GLY A 105 -0.47 -4.42 -1.80
C GLY A 105 0.74 -5.28 -1.49
N VAL A 106 0.75 -5.95 -0.34
CA VAL A 106 1.80 -6.91 -0.03
C VAL A 106 1.49 -8.22 -0.72
N LYS A 107 2.41 -8.66 -1.56
CA LYS A 107 2.33 -9.98 -2.17
C LYS A 107 2.42 -11.05 -1.07
N GLY A 108 1.39 -11.88 -0.98
CA GLY A 108 1.47 -13.09 -0.18
C GLY A 108 2.70 -13.87 -0.61
N SER A 109 3.71 -13.92 0.26
CA SER A 109 4.91 -14.72 0.02
C SER A 109 4.55 -16.21 0.11
N SER A 110 5.47 -17.06 -0.32
CA SER A 110 5.35 -18.50 -0.10
C SER A 110 5.04 -18.88 1.35
N GLY A 111 5.34 -18.00 2.31
CA GLY A 111 5.03 -18.18 3.72
C GLY A 111 3.54 -18.10 4.08
N TYR A 112 2.70 -17.59 3.20
CA TYR A 112 1.25 -17.49 3.43
C TYR A 112 0.43 -18.58 2.72
N HIS A 113 1.05 -19.53 2.02
CA HIS A 113 0.34 -20.64 1.38
C HIS A 113 -0.49 -21.46 2.35
N PHE A 114 -0.07 -21.57 3.60
CA PHE A 114 -0.80 -22.28 4.66
C PHE A 114 -2.14 -21.61 5.03
N LEU A 115 -2.33 -20.32 4.69
CA LEU A 115 -3.60 -19.61 4.88
C LEU A 115 -4.60 -19.84 3.74
N GLY A 116 -4.18 -20.57 2.71
CA GLY A 116 -5.03 -20.98 1.60
C GLY A 116 -5.32 -19.88 0.57
N PHE A 117 -6.29 -20.16 -0.28
CA PHE A 117 -6.62 -19.36 -1.46
C PHE A 117 -6.95 -17.90 -1.15
N SER A 118 -7.65 -17.65 -0.04
CA SER A 118 -8.12 -16.30 0.31
C SER A 118 -7.00 -15.28 0.58
N HIS A 119 -5.78 -15.73 0.87
CA HIS A 119 -4.64 -14.89 1.19
C HIS A 119 -3.62 -14.77 0.03
N ASN A 120 -3.91 -15.40 -1.08
CA ASN A 120 -3.01 -15.46 -2.24
C ASN A 120 -3.74 -14.97 -3.49
N MET A 121 -2.97 -14.53 -4.47
CA MET A 121 -3.46 -14.29 -5.83
C MET A 121 -3.58 -15.62 -6.57
N THR A 122 -4.51 -15.70 -7.52
CA THR A 122 -4.66 -16.86 -8.41
C THR A 122 -3.48 -16.99 -9.38
N ASP A 123 -2.95 -15.84 -9.82
CA ASP A 123 -1.75 -15.72 -10.64
C ASP A 123 -1.07 -14.35 -10.44
N ASN A 124 0.12 -14.17 -10.99
CA ASN A 124 0.91 -12.95 -10.83
C ASN A 124 0.37 -11.72 -11.62
N GLN A 125 -0.77 -11.84 -12.29
CA GLN A 125 -1.39 -10.79 -13.09
C GLN A 125 -2.77 -10.35 -12.57
N GLU A 126 -3.29 -10.99 -11.53
CA GLU A 126 -4.65 -10.77 -11.05
C GLU A 126 -4.88 -9.33 -10.56
N ASP A 127 -3.94 -8.78 -9.81
CA ASP A 127 -4.01 -7.39 -9.36
C ASP A 127 -3.81 -6.39 -10.51
N ILE A 128 -2.93 -6.69 -11.48
CA ILE A 128 -2.74 -5.85 -12.66
C ILE A 128 -4.03 -5.76 -13.48
N ARG A 129 -4.69 -6.91 -13.72
CA ARG A 129 -6.00 -6.92 -14.40
C ARG A 129 -7.06 -6.16 -13.61
N THR A 130 -7.05 -6.29 -12.30
CA THR A 130 -7.98 -5.58 -11.42
C THR A 130 -7.76 -4.07 -11.48
N CYS A 131 -6.51 -3.60 -11.42
CA CYS A 131 -6.17 -2.19 -11.57
C CYS A 131 -6.56 -1.65 -12.96
N ALA A 132 -6.33 -2.42 -14.02
CA ALA A 132 -6.74 -2.05 -15.37
C ALA A 132 -8.26 -1.86 -15.50
N ASN A 133 -9.05 -2.78 -14.93
CA ASN A 133 -10.51 -2.67 -14.88
C ASN A 133 -11.00 -1.43 -14.09
N LEU A 134 -10.28 -1.09 -13.03
CA LEU A 134 -10.56 0.08 -12.18
C LEU A 134 -10.05 1.40 -12.80
N LYS A 135 -9.21 1.34 -13.84
CA LYS A 135 -8.46 2.50 -14.38
C LYS A 135 -7.59 3.16 -13.31
N LEU A 136 -7.00 2.35 -12.45
CA LEU A 136 -6.11 2.76 -11.38
C LEU A 136 -4.65 2.61 -11.84
N ASP A 137 -3.82 3.62 -11.60
CA ASP A 137 -2.40 3.54 -11.87
C ASP A 137 -1.78 2.39 -11.05
N CYS A 138 -1.01 1.52 -11.72
CA CYS A 138 -0.51 0.27 -11.14
C CYS A 138 1.01 0.18 -11.29
N PHE A 139 1.72 0.03 -10.19
CA PHE A 139 3.17 -0.06 -10.12
C PHE A 139 3.60 -1.38 -9.49
N ILE A 140 4.53 -2.07 -10.16
CA ILE A 140 5.05 -3.39 -9.75
C ILE A 140 6.58 -3.33 -9.67
N PRO A 141 7.15 -2.58 -8.74
CA PRO A 141 8.59 -2.46 -8.60
C PRO A 141 9.24 -3.81 -8.26
N GLN A 142 10.42 -4.07 -8.80
CA GLN A 142 11.13 -5.32 -8.65
C GLN A 142 12.38 -5.19 -7.76
N SER A 143 12.75 -3.96 -7.39
CA SER A 143 13.92 -3.67 -6.55
C SER A 143 13.60 -2.57 -5.54
N ASN A 144 14.43 -2.44 -4.51
CA ASN A 144 14.32 -1.36 -3.54
C ASN A 144 14.44 0.01 -4.21
N GLU A 145 15.35 0.16 -5.16
CA GLU A 145 15.51 1.42 -5.91
C GLU A 145 14.23 1.77 -6.69
N GLU A 146 13.61 0.80 -7.36
CA GLU A 146 12.35 1.03 -8.04
C GLU A 146 11.22 1.37 -7.07
N VAL A 147 11.15 0.74 -5.89
CA VAL A 147 10.19 1.09 -4.85
C VAL A 147 10.37 2.53 -4.44
N ARG A 148 11.61 2.95 -4.13
CA ARG A 148 11.92 4.33 -3.76
C ARG A 148 11.42 5.32 -4.82
N GLN A 149 11.75 5.09 -6.09
CA GLN A 149 11.33 5.95 -7.19
C GLN A 149 9.80 6.01 -7.33
N VAL A 150 9.12 4.87 -7.24
CA VAL A 150 7.65 4.81 -7.31
C VAL A 150 7.02 5.57 -6.14
N ILE A 151 7.54 5.43 -4.92
CA ILE A 151 7.00 6.14 -3.75
C ILE A 151 7.21 7.64 -3.91
N LEU A 152 8.39 8.11 -4.32
CA LEU A 152 8.65 9.53 -4.57
C LEU A 152 7.73 10.11 -5.66
N ASN A 153 7.57 9.40 -6.78
CA ASN A 153 6.72 9.83 -7.89
C ASN A 153 5.23 9.87 -7.49
N THR A 154 4.76 8.84 -6.80
CA THR A 154 3.36 8.78 -6.35
C THR A 154 3.06 9.75 -5.22
N TYR A 155 4.04 10.08 -4.37
CA TYR A 155 3.92 11.13 -3.37
C TYR A 155 3.70 12.51 -4.00
N GLN A 156 4.45 12.84 -5.07
CA GLN A 156 4.29 14.10 -5.80
C GLN A 156 3.00 14.17 -6.61
N SER A 157 2.47 13.01 -7.01
CA SER A 157 1.21 12.91 -7.74
C SER A 157 0.03 12.98 -6.78
N GLU A 158 -0.94 13.82 -7.07
CA GLU A 158 -2.22 13.89 -6.33
C GLU A 158 -3.24 12.83 -6.77
N LYS A 159 -2.79 11.81 -7.49
CA LYS A 159 -3.64 10.74 -8.03
C LYS A 159 -3.60 9.50 -7.15
N ALA A 160 -4.70 8.76 -7.18
CA ALA A 160 -4.72 7.40 -6.63
C ALA A 160 -3.75 6.49 -7.37
N ALA A 161 -3.15 5.57 -6.63
CA ALA A 161 -2.26 4.57 -7.21
C ALA A 161 -2.28 3.27 -6.40
N TYR A 162 -1.99 2.17 -7.07
CA TYR A 162 -1.68 0.89 -6.45
C TYR A 162 -0.19 0.58 -6.63
N VAL A 163 0.45 0.11 -5.57
CA VAL A 163 1.86 -0.31 -5.57
C VAL A 163 1.94 -1.71 -4.97
N ARG A 164 2.49 -2.66 -5.70
CA ARG A 164 2.81 -4.00 -5.18
C ARG A 164 4.18 -3.96 -4.49
N LEU A 165 4.23 -4.43 -3.23
CA LEU A 165 5.45 -4.50 -2.41
C LEU A 165 5.90 -5.94 -2.19
#